data_655e0e03cc9f142a13404984214089cf
#
_entry.id   655e0e03cc9f142a13404984214089cf
#
_cell.length_a   1.000
_cell.length_b   1.000
_cell.length_c   1.000
_cell.angle_alpha   90.00
_cell.angle_beta   90.00
_cell.angle_gamma   90.00
#
_symmetry.space_group_name_H-M   'P 1'
#
loop_
_entity.id
_entity.type
_entity.pdbx_description
1 polymer ?
#
loop_
_entity_poly.entity_id
_entity_poly.type
_entity_poly.pdbx_seq_one_letter_code
_entity_poly.pdbx_strand_id
1 'polypeptide(L)'
;AAVGELVVQKDLANTFRRLIAAEKASSDLGRELAIRAARDCVYKGAIAEEIVDYFHQQGGLLTIEDLAAFSVGIESPIKGQFREYEIYSCGPWSQGPVVPQTLQLLSQDDFGSLHHNSADYIHLVSQALNLCFADREHFFGDPEFVDVPIDMLLSDDYTQARRQLVNMEHAFSDMAPHGKLNVRSSAHSIPRYPTSGNHSKVERDTSYTCVVDRWGNAFSATPSDSNTRNPMIPGLGFSVSGRGSQSWLDPHHPSRVEPWKRPRLTPNPALAFYLGKPFLVFGCPGGDAQCQAMTQCFLNIVEFGMDPQEAVEQPRFTSWNFPNSFWPHDHLPGRLRIERGIPSKVVEELANRGHDVEVIEDWDPMDMGVMSAIVIDPQSGVLSAGADPRRDTYAIGR
;
A
#
# COMPACT_ATOMS: atom_id res chain seq x y z
N ALA A 1 2.87 0.49 28.75
CA ALA A 1 3.45 -0.67 29.44
C ALA A 1 4.97 -0.64 29.28
N ALA A 2 5.70 -1.01 30.32
CA ALA A 2 7.15 -1.16 30.24
C ALA A 2 7.52 -2.52 29.63
N VAL A 3 8.78 -2.67 29.16
CA VAL A 3 9.28 -3.95 28.66
C VAL A 3 9.19 -5.01 29.75
N GLY A 4 8.53 -6.13 29.46
CA GLY A 4 8.29 -7.22 30.40
C GLY A 4 7.04 -7.06 31.27
N GLU A 5 6.30 -5.96 31.14
CA GLU A 5 5.03 -5.76 31.84
C GLU A 5 3.89 -6.53 31.14
N LEU A 6 3.02 -7.14 31.96
CA LEU A 6 1.84 -7.83 31.47
C LEU A 6 0.76 -6.83 31.02
N VAL A 7 0.49 -6.79 29.72
CA VAL A 7 -0.61 -5.98 29.16
C VAL A 7 -1.92 -6.73 29.24
N VAL A 8 -2.92 -6.15 29.93
CA VAL A 8 -4.25 -6.75 30.09
C VAL A 8 -5.31 -5.85 29.48
N GLN A 9 -5.94 -6.31 28.40
CA GLN A 9 -6.98 -5.57 27.65
C GLN A 9 -8.37 -6.10 28.06
N LYS A 10 -8.86 -5.66 29.24
CA LYS A 10 -10.13 -6.15 29.80
C LYS A 10 -11.33 -5.80 28.93
N ASP A 11 -11.39 -4.56 28.43
CA ASP A 11 -12.52 -4.07 27.63
C ASP A 11 -12.59 -4.79 26.29
N LEU A 12 -11.46 -4.96 25.60
CA LEU A 12 -11.39 -5.72 24.35
C LEU A 12 -11.80 -7.19 24.56
N ALA A 13 -11.36 -7.81 25.69
CA ALA A 13 -11.77 -9.15 26.03
C ALA A 13 -13.29 -9.26 26.27
N ASN A 14 -13.92 -8.24 26.87
CA ASN A 14 -15.37 -8.19 27.02
C ASN A 14 -16.08 -8.04 25.68
N THR A 15 -15.57 -7.21 24.78
CA THR A 15 -16.08 -7.10 23.41
C THR A 15 -16.08 -8.44 22.70
N PHE A 16 -14.97 -9.17 22.73
CA PHE A 16 -14.93 -10.53 22.14
C PHE A 16 -15.91 -11.51 22.79
N ARG A 17 -16.11 -11.45 24.12
CA ARG A 17 -17.12 -12.30 24.81
C ARG A 17 -18.53 -11.99 24.33
N ARG A 18 -18.86 -10.70 24.06
CA ARG A 18 -20.16 -10.29 23.50
C ARG A 18 -20.37 -10.90 22.10
N LEU A 19 -19.34 -10.86 21.23
CA LEU A 19 -19.40 -11.48 19.90
C LEU A 19 -19.61 -12.99 19.97
N ILE A 20 -18.86 -13.68 20.84
CA ILE A 20 -19.01 -15.11 21.07
C ILE A 20 -20.42 -15.44 21.63
N ALA A 21 -20.96 -14.60 22.51
CA ALA A 21 -22.30 -14.81 23.05
C ALA A 21 -23.37 -14.65 21.94
N ALA A 22 -23.23 -13.66 21.06
CA ALA A 22 -24.14 -13.46 19.93
C ALA A 22 -24.11 -14.63 18.93
N GLU A 23 -22.91 -15.14 18.61
CA GLU A 23 -22.74 -16.33 17.76
C GLU A 23 -23.42 -17.55 18.41
N LYS A 24 -23.13 -17.84 19.69
CA LYS A 24 -23.70 -18.96 20.41
C LYS A 24 -25.23 -18.91 20.52
N ALA A 25 -25.78 -17.72 20.73
CA ALA A 25 -27.23 -17.54 20.82
C ALA A 25 -27.94 -17.82 19.49
N SER A 26 -27.21 -17.80 18.39
CA SER A 26 -27.72 -18.03 17.02
C SER A 26 -27.24 -19.36 16.44
N SER A 27 -26.61 -20.24 17.23
CA SER A 27 -25.97 -21.49 16.75
C SER A 27 -26.94 -22.43 16.05
N ASP A 28 -28.22 -22.49 16.50
CA ASP A 28 -29.27 -23.31 15.90
C ASP A 28 -29.62 -22.90 14.47
N LEU A 29 -29.28 -21.69 14.05
CA LEU A 29 -29.50 -21.19 12.70
C LEU A 29 -28.43 -21.66 11.71
N GLY A 30 -27.42 -22.38 12.18
CA GLY A 30 -26.27 -22.83 11.40
C GLY A 30 -25.10 -21.83 11.44
N ARG A 31 -23.91 -22.32 11.06
CA ARG A 31 -22.63 -21.61 11.23
C ARG A 31 -22.61 -20.21 10.59
N GLU A 32 -23.12 -20.10 9.37
CA GLU A 32 -23.08 -18.81 8.64
C GLU A 32 -23.92 -17.73 9.32
N LEU A 33 -25.16 -18.06 9.69
CA LEU A 33 -26.06 -17.12 10.34
C LEU A 33 -25.59 -16.77 11.76
N ALA A 34 -24.99 -17.72 12.47
CA ALA A 34 -24.38 -17.46 13.77
C ALA A 34 -23.21 -16.46 13.69
N ILE A 35 -22.30 -16.60 12.69
CA ILE A 35 -21.22 -15.65 12.44
C ILE A 35 -21.78 -14.27 12.04
N ARG A 36 -22.84 -14.23 11.22
CA ARG A 36 -23.52 -12.98 10.86
C ARG A 36 -24.13 -12.29 12.08
N ALA A 37 -24.70 -13.03 13.03
CA ALA A 37 -25.20 -12.46 14.27
C ALA A 37 -24.08 -11.80 15.11
N ALA A 38 -22.91 -12.41 15.19
CA ALA A 38 -21.73 -11.79 15.81
C ALA A 38 -21.31 -10.50 15.09
N ARG A 39 -21.27 -10.49 13.76
CA ARG A 39 -21.02 -9.27 12.97
C ARG A 39 -22.05 -8.19 13.23
N ASP A 40 -23.33 -8.55 13.22
CA ASP A 40 -24.43 -7.60 13.40
C ASP A 40 -24.45 -7.00 14.80
N CYS A 41 -23.88 -7.69 15.82
CA CYS A 41 -23.65 -7.12 17.14
C CYS A 41 -22.73 -5.86 17.08
N VAL A 42 -21.76 -5.83 16.15
CA VAL A 42 -20.85 -4.69 15.94
C VAL A 42 -21.49 -3.60 15.09
N TYR A 43 -22.20 -3.99 14.03
CA TYR A 43 -22.63 -3.04 12.99
C TYR A 43 -24.10 -2.55 13.17
N LYS A 44 -24.92 -3.27 13.93
CA LYS A 44 -26.36 -2.98 14.08
C LYS A 44 -26.88 -3.08 15.52
N GLY A 45 -26.08 -3.66 16.43
CA GLY A 45 -26.46 -3.93 17.81
C GLY A 45 -25.83 -2.96 18.80
N ALA A 46 -25.82 -3.37 20.06
CA ALA A 46 -25.39 -2.54 21.18
C ALA A 46 -23.94 -2.04 21.07
N ILE A 47 -23.04 -2.74 20.35
CA ILE A 47 -21.69 -2.24 20.10
C ILE A 47 -21.74 -1.07 19.13
N ALA A 48 -22.59 -1.12 18.09
CA ALA A 48 -22.79 -0.01 17.16
C ALA A 48 -23.31 1.25 17.88
N GLU A 49 -24.26 1.08 18.80
CA GLU A 49 -24.81 2.19 19.61
C GLU A 49 -23.70 2.84 20.45
N GLU A 50 -22.89 2.05 21.15
CA GLU A 50 -21.75 2.56 21.95
C GLU A 50 -20.72 3.29 21.09
N ILE A 51 -20.43 2.81 19.88
CA ILE A 51 -19.54 3.47 18.92
C ILE A 51 -20.11 4.82 18.53
N VAL A 52 -21.36 4.87 18.09
CA VAL A 52 -22.02 6.09 17.63
C VAL A 52 -22.16 7.12 18.74
N ASP A 53 -22.58 6.71 19.92
CA ASP A 53 -22.69 7.58 21.10
C ASP A 53 -21.35 8.22 21.44
N TYR A 54 -20.28 7.45 21.42
CA TYR A 54 -18.92 7.95 21.65
C TYR A 54 -18.52 8.98 20.56
N PHE A 55 -18.79 8.69 19.28
CA PHE A 55 -18.50 9.61 18.19
C PHE A 55 -19.26 10.93 18.34
N HIS A 56 -20.54 10.89 18.66
CA HIS A 56 -21.35 12.08 18.86
C HIS A 56 -20.83 12.93 20.03
N GLN A 57 -20.40 12.30 21.13
CA GLN A 57 -19.77 13.01 22.27
C GLN A 57 -18.46 13.71 21.88
N GLN A 58 -17.74 13.19 20.88
CA GLN A 58 -16.53 13.79 20.35
C GLN A 58 -16.78 14.76 19.18
N GLY A 59 -18.04 15.04 18.82
CA GLY A 59 -18.41 15.89 17.69
C GLY A 59 -18.31 15.20 16.31
N GLY A 60 -18.21 13.86 16.30
CA GLY A 60 -18.22 13.07 15.08
C GLY A 60 -19.61 12.93 14.46
N LEU A 61 -19.65 12.52 13.18
CA LEU A 61 -20.87 12.47 12.36
C LEU A 61 -21.37 11.06 12.06
N LEU A 62 -20.68 10.03 12.55
CA LEU A 62 -21.04 8.62 12.29
C LEU A 62 -22.41 8.30 12.87
N THR A 63 -23.26 7.62 12.10
CA THR A 63 -24.62 7.20 12.51
C THR A 63 -24.74 5.68 12.57
N ILE A 64 -25.83 5.20 13.20
CA ILE A 64 -26.18 3.77 13.21
C ILE A 64 -26.46 3.28 11.78
N GLU A 65 -27.08 4.08 10.96
CA GLU A 65 -27.39 3.79 9.56
C GLU A 65 -26.12 3.59 8.75
N ASP A 66 -25.08 4.40 8.98
CA ASP A 66 -23.77 4.25 8.33
C ASP A 66 -23.13 2.89 8.66
N LEU A 67 -23.13 2.51 9.93
CA LEU A 67 -22.61 1.20 10.36
C LEU A 67 -23.46 0.05 9.80
N ALA A 68 -24.80 0.15 9.89
CA ALA A 68 -25.70 -0.90 9.46
C ALA A 68 -25.68 -1.15 7.94
N ALA A 69 -25.42 -0.11 7.16
CA ALA A 69 -25.33 -0.18 5.71
C ALA A 69 -23.97 -0.70 5.21
N PHE A 70 -22.95 -0.72 6.06
CA PHE A 70 -21.61 -1.18 5.65
C PHE A 70 -21.60 -2.66 5.28
N SER A 71 -21.02 -2.96 4.14
CA SER A 71 -20.73 -4.31 3.67
C SER A 71 -19.38 -4.36 2.96
N VAL A 72 -18.67 -5.48 3.11
CA VAL A 72 -17.44 -5.74 2.38
C VAL A 72 -17.77 -6.16 0.96
N GLY A 73 -17.23 -5.45 -0.03
CA GLY A 73 -17.33 -5.81 -1.45
C GLY A 73 -16.34 -6.91 -1.83
N ILE A 74 -16.72 -7.71 -2.82
CA ILE A 74 -15.81 -8.62 -3.54
C ILE A 74 -15.58 -8.02 -4.90
N GLU A 75 -14.35 -7.60 -5.17
CA GLU A 75 -13.97 -6.91 -6.40
C GLU A 75 -12.98 -7.78 -7.20
N SER A 76 -13.02 -7.65 -8.53
CA SER A 76 -11.98 -8.23 -9.36
C SER A 76 -10.67 -7.48 -9.16
N PRO A 77 -9.54 -8.18 -9.00
CA PRO A 77 -8.25 -7.50 -8.94
C PRO A 77 -7.92 -6.85 -10.29
N ILE A 78 -7.13 -5.78 -10.24
CA ILE A 78 -6.52 -5.23 -11.46
C ILE A 78 -5.32 -6.08 -11.85
N LYS A 79 -4.99 -6.08 -13.15
CA LYS A 79 -3.88 -6.85 -13.69
C LYS A 79 -2.99 -5.97 -14.57
N GLY A 80 -1.67 -6.00 -14.33
CA GLY A 80 -0.65 -5.50 -15.24
C GLY A 80 0.29 -6.60 -15.69
N GLN A 81 1.14 -6.31 -16.66
CA GLN A 81 2.07 -7.25 -17.28
C GLN A 81 3.52 -6.78 -17.16
N PHE A 82 4.41 -7.69 -16.78
CA PHE A 82 5.85 -7.51 -16.85
C PHE A 82 6.45 -8.73 -17.54
N ARG A 83 6.77 -8.61 -18.81
CA ARG A 83 7.21 -9.74 -19.66
C ARG A 83 6.25 -10.93 -19.54
N GLU A 84 6.70 -12.10 -19.08
CA GLU A 84 5.89 -13.32 -18.87
C GLU A 84 5.12 -13.33 -17.53
N TYR A 85 5.27 -12.27 -16.71
CA TYR A 85 4.63 -12.19 -15.40
C TYR A 85 3.37 -11.33 -15.44
N GLU A 86 2.29 -11.85 -14.87
CA GLU A 86 1.07 -11.11 -14.60
C GLU A 86 1.05 -10.68 -13.13
N ILE A 87 0.86 -9.39 -12.86
CA ILE A 87 0.85 -8.83 -11.51
C ILE A 87 -0.59 -8.42 -11.17
N TYR A 88 -1.13 -9.01 -10.11
CA TYR A 88 -2.47 -8.73 -9.62
C TYR A 88 -2.41 -7.92 -8.32
N SER A 89 -3.26 -6.90 -8.20
CA SER A 89 -3.36 -6.06 -7.02
C SER A 89 -4.76 -5.49 -6.83
N CYS A 90 -4.99 -4.73 -5.76
CA CYS A 90 -6.24 -4.06 -5.49
C CYS A 90 -6.56 -2.97 -6.52
N GLY A 91 -7.85 -2.60 -6.61
CA GLY A 91 -8.35 -1.54 -7.47
C GLY A 91 -7.88 -0.13 -7.07
N PRO A 92 -8.27 0.89 -7.87
CA PRO A 92 -7.78 2.27 -7.73
C PRO A 92 -8.36 3.04 -6.54
N TRP A 93 -9.26 2.46 -5.75
CA TRP A 93 -9.60 2.96 -4.40
C TRP A 93 -8.41 2.80 -3.43
N SER A 94 -7.36 2.15 -3.85
CA SER A 94 -6.06 2.05 -3.18
C SER A 94 -4.95 2.48 -4.14
N GLN A 95 -3.70 2.46 -3.67
CA GLN A 95 -2.54 2.63 -4.55
C GLN A 95 -2.16 1.34 -5.31
N GLY A 96 -3.01 0.31 -5.26
CA GLY A 96 -2.77 -0.99 -5.89
C GLY A 96 -2.24 -0.93 -7.32
N PRO A 97 -2.81 -0.12 -8.23
CA PRO A 97 -2.36 -0.06 -9.61
C PRO A 97 -0.93 0.46 -9.82
N VAL A 98 -0.32 1.14 -8.84
CA VAL A 98 1.05 1.71 -8.98
C VAL A 98 2.09 0.62 -9.26
N VAL A 99 2.03 -0.54 -8.56
CA VAL A 99 3.03 -1.61 -8.77
C VAL A 99 2.94 -2.20 -10.17
N PRO A 100 1.79 -2.72 -10.63
CA PRO A 100 1.69 -3.28 -11.98
C PRO A 100 1.94 -2.24 -13.07
N GLN A 101 1.52 -0.98 -12.89
CA GLN A 101 1.78 0.10 -13.84
C GLN A 101 3.28 0.41 -13.95
N THR A 102 3.98 0.48 -12.82
CA THR A 102 5.44 0.72 -12.80
C THR A 102 6.19 -0.43 -13.45
N LEU A 103 5.86 -1.67 -13.12
CA LEU A 103 6.50 -2.83 -13.70
C LEU A 103 6.24 -2.93 -15.21
N GLN A 104 5.01 -2.67 -15.66
CA GLN A 104 4.68 -2.66 -17.09
C GLN A 104 5.43 -1.56 -17.85
N LEU A 105 5.57 -0.35 -17.27
CA LEU A 105 6.36 0.74 -17.83
C LEU A 105 7.83 0.35 -18.00
N LEU A 106 8.38 -0.44 -17.09
CA LEU A 106 9.76 -0.92 -17.08
C LEU A 106 9.96 -2.24 -17.88
N SER A 107 8.90 -2.84 -18.42
CA SER A 107 8.96 -4.20 -18.98
C SER A 107 9.89 -4.37 -20.18
N GLN A 108 10.19 -3.29 -20.90
CA GLN A 108 11.07 -3.28 -22.08
C GLN A 108 12.52 -2.89 -21.75
N ASP A 109 12.81 -2.51 -20.50
CA ASP A 109 14.15 -2.11 -20.09
C ASP A 109 15.06 -3.34 -19.94
N ASP A 110 16.32 -3.19 -20.32
CA ASP A 110 17.35 -4.23 -20.20
C ASP A 110 18.03 -4.15 -18.83
N PHE A 111 17.44 -4.82 -17.83
CA PHE A 111 18.03 -4.91 -16.49
C PHE A 111 19.33 -5.73 -16.46
N GLY A 112 19.57 -6.61 -17.44
CA GLY A 112 20.81 -7.36 -17.55
C GLY A 112 22.03 -6.48 -17.80
N SER A 113 21.84 -5.31 -18.39
CA SER A 113 22.91 -4.31 -18.60
C SER A 113 23.12 -3.40 -17.38
N LEU A 114 22.21 -3.40 -16.41
CA LEU A 114 22.26 -2.59 -15.21
C LEU A 114 22.83 -3.38 -14.03
N HIS A 115 23.71 -2.75 -13.27
CA HIS A 115 24.12 -3.32 -11.98
C HIS A 115 23.05 -3.01 -10.92
N HIS A 116 22.72 -4.01 -10.10
CA HIS A 116 21.82 -3.84 -8.96
C HIS A 116 22.25 -2.66 -8.07
N ASN A 117 21.31 -1.81 -7.71
CA ASN A 117 21.53 -0.58 -6.92
C ASN A 117 22.61 0.38 -7.49
N SER A 118 22.89 0.32 -8.80
CA SER A 118 23.65 1.37 -9.48
C SER A 118 22.83 2.66 -9.60
N ALA A 119 23.49 3.79 -9.90
CA ALA A 119 22.81 5.06 -10.13
C ALA A 119 21.81 4.99 -11.30
N ASP A 120 22.13 4.25 -12.37
CA ASP A 120 21.23 4.05 -13.49
C ASP A 120 19.98 3.28 -13.09
N TYR A 121 20.12 2.17 -12.34
CA TYR A 121 19.01 1.38 -11.85
C TYR A 121 18.10 2.19 -10.92
N ILE A 122 18.68 2.84 -9.90
CA ILE A 122 17.93 3.62 -8.92
C ILE A 122 17.21 4.78 -9.61
N HIS A 123 17.90 5.49 -10.50
CA HIS A 123 17.32 6.59 -11.27
C HIS A 123 16.15 6.11 -12.12
N LEU A 124 16.33 5.07 -12.93
CA LEU A 124 15.30 4.51 -13.80
C LEU A 124 14.04 4.13 -13.02
N VAL A 125 14.21 3.32 -11.97
CA VAL A 125 13.07 2.82 -11.17
C VAL A 125 12.37 3.96 -10.42
N SER A 126 13.12 4.91 -9.84
CA SER A 126 12.52 6.05 -9.13
C SER A 126 11.77 6.99 -10.08
N GLN A 127 12.27 7.23 -11.31
CA GLN A 127 11.55 8.06 -12.28
C GLN A 127 10.29 7.36 -12.81
N ALA A 128 10.32 6.05 -13.02
CA ALA A 128 9.15 5.26 -13.37
C ALA A 128 8.06 5.33 -12.27
N LEU A 129 8.47 5.16 -11.02
CA LEU A 129 7.58 5.33 -9.86
C LEU A 129 6.98 6.73 -9.80
N ASN A 130 7.78 7.78 -9.99
CA ASN A 130 7.31 9.17 -9.99
C ASN A 130 6.21 9.41 -11.03
N LEU A 131 6.34 8.84 -12.22
CA LEU A 131 5.31 8.90 -13.26
C LEU A 131 4.01 8.21 -12.82
N CYS A 132 4.11 7.01 -12.25
CA CYS A 132 2.94 6.26 -11.79
C CYS A 132 2.28 6.90 -10.55
N PHE A 133 3.05 7.48 -9.64
CA PHE A 133 2.50 8.27 -8.53
C PHE A 133 1.82 9.56 -9.01
N ALA A 134 2.33 10.21 -10.06
CA ALA A 134 1.63 11.35 -10.66
C ALA A 134 0.28 10.95 -11.26
N ASP A 135 0.20 9.79 -11.90
CA ASP A 135 -1.06 9.23 -12.39
C ASP A 135 -1.99 8.86 -11.23
N ARG A 136 -1.46 8.30 -10.13
CA ARG A 136 -2.21 8.03 -8.90
C ARG A 136 -2.88 9.29 -8.37
N GLU A 137 -2.14 10.39 -8.25
CA GLU A 137 -2.68 11.65 -7.73
C GLU A 137 -3.78 12.22 -8.63
N HIS A 138 -3.65 12.06 -9.93
CA HIS A 138 -4.59 12.65 -10.87
C HIS A 138 -5.83 11.80 -11.13
N PHE A 139 -5.73 10.46 -11.09
CA PHE A 139 -6.80 9.56 -11.54
C PHE A 139 -7.39 8.69 -10.43
N PHE A 140 -6.62 8.30 -9.38
CA PHE A 140 -7.07 7.26 -8.46
C PHE A 140 -8.01 7.78 -7.39
N GLY A 141 -9.09 7.08 -7.20
CA GLY A 141 -10.10 7.31 -6.19
C GLY A 141 -11.08 6.14 -6.15
N ASP A 142 -12.18 6.30 -5.43
CA ASP A 142 -13.24 5.31 -5.38
C ASP A 142 -13.97 5.19 -6.73
N PRO A 143 -13.93 4.01 -7.40
CA PRO A 143 -14.56 3.83 -8.70
C PRO A 143 -16.08 4.02 -8.73
N GLU A 144 -16.74 3.98 -7.58
CA GLU A 144 -18.17 4.29 -7.49
C GLU A 144 -18.47 5.80 -7.62
N PHE A 145 -17.45 6.64 -7.45
CA PHE A 145 -17.57 8.11 -7.44
C PHE A 145 -16.76 8.80 -8.52
N VAL A 146 -15.75 8.14 -9.06
CA VAL A 146 -14.87 8.70 -10.09
C VAL A 146 -14.57 7.66 -11.18
N ASP A 147 -14.55 8.12 -12.42
CA ASP A 147 -14.17 7.26 -13.56
C ASP A 147 -12.65 7.16 -13.62
N VAL A 148 -12.11 6.02 -13.20
CA VAL A 148 -10.69 5.74 -13.22
C VAL A 148 -10.35 4.91 -14.45
N PRO A 149 -9.57 5.44 -15.43
CA PRO A 149 -9.34 4.78 -16.72
C PRO A 149 -8.26 3.68 -16.61
N ILE A 150 -8.49 2.66 -15.78
CA ILE A 150 -7.48 1.62 -15.45
C ILE A 150 -6.98 0.90 -16.70
N ASP A 151 -7.87 0.51 -17.61
CA ASP A 151 -7.49 -0.21 -18.84
C ASP A 151 -6.57 0.64 -19.74
N MET A 152 -6.79 1.97 -19.76
CA MET A 152 -5.91 2.88 -20.49
C MET A 152 -4.57 3.07 -19.79
N LEU A 153 -4.57 3.25 -18.46
CA LEU A 153 -3.36 3.44 -17.64
C LEU A 153 -2.43 2.21 -17.68
N LEU A 154 -2.98 1.03 -17.89
CA LEU A 154 -2.27 -0.25 -18.00
C LEU A 154 -2.14 -0.73 -19.46
N SER A 155 -2.44 0.11 -20.46
CA SER A 155 -2.21 -0.25 -21.86
C SER A 155 -0.74 -0.09 -22.25
N ASP A 156 -0.28 -0.91 -23.19
CA ASP A 156 1.11 -0.86 -23.68
C ASP A 156 1.44 0.49 -24.31
N ASP A 157 0.54 1.03 -25.12
CA ASP A 157 0.73 2.33 -25.77
C ASP A 157 0.93 3.46 -24.74
N TYR A 158 0.12 3.44 -23.68
CA TYR A 158 0.22 4.45 -22.62
C TYR A 158 1.51 4.29 -21.82
N THR A 159 1.83 3.08 -21.37
CA THR A 159 3.03 2.84 -20.55
C THR A 159 4.31 3.12 -21.34
N GLN A 160 4.38 2.79 -22.63
CA GLN A 160 5.49 3.14 -23.51
C GLN A 160 5.63 4.67 -23.69
N ALA A 161 4.52 5.37 -23.93
CA ALA A 161 4.53 6.83 -24.01
C ALA A 161 5.01 7.48 -22.71
N ARG A 162 4.61 6.94 -21.56
CA ARG A 162 5.09 7.39 -20.23
C ARG A 162 6.57 7.09 -20.03
N ARG A 163 7.04 5.92 -20.46
CA ARG A 163 8.46 5.53 -20.36
C ARG A 163 9.37 6.50 -21.12
N GLN A 164 8.93 7.03 -22.25
CA GLN A 164 9.69 8.01 -23.04
C GLN A 164 9.94 9.35 -22.31
N LEU A 165 9.19 9.64 -21.24
CA LEU A 165 9.40 10.83 -20.42
C LEU A 165 10.56 10.67 -19.42
N VAL A 166 11.03 9.46 -19.19
CA VAL A 166 12.19 9.23 -18.32
C VAL A 166 13.45 9.64 -19.06
N ASN A 167 14.07 10.71 -18.58
CA ASN A 167 15.38 11.18 -19.04
C ASN A 167 16.45 10.58 -18.13
N MET A 168 17.38 9.79 -18.68
CA MET A 168 18.40 9.11 -17.86
C MET A 168 19.47 10.05 -17.28
N GLU A 169 19.57 11.26 -17.79
CA GLU A 169 20.55 12.27 -17.34
C GLU A 169 19.97 13.22 -16.27
N HIS A 170 18.65 13.38 -16.21
CA HIS A 170 17.99 14.38 -15.37
C HIS A 170 16.74 13.84 -14.67
N ALA A 171 16.68 14.00 -13.36
CA ALA A 171 15.53 13.66 -12.55
C ALA A 171 14.41 14.71 -12.68
N PHE A 172 13.17 14.31 -12.42
CA PHE A 172 12.09 15.26 -12.19
C PHE A 172 12.37 16.04 -10.90
N SER A 173 12.56 17.35 -11.03
CA SER A 173 12.85 18.26 -9.91
C SER A 173 11.61 18.57 -9.05
N ASP A 174 10.43 18.26 -9.55
CA ASP A 174 9.13 18.38 -8.92
C ASP A 174 8.28 17.19 -9.35
N MET A 175 7.02 17.09 -8.88
CA MET A 175 6.13 16.00 -9.26
C MET A 175 6.12 15.82 -10.79
N ALA A 176 6.30 14.57 -11.22
CA ALA A 176 6.26 14.22 -12.63
C ALA A 176 4.90 14.61 -13.27
N PRO A 177 4.83 14.89 -14.57
CA PRO A 177 3.56 15.16 -15.21
C PRO A 177 2.70 13.90 -15.21
N HIS A 178 1.42 14.00 -14.83
CA HIS A 178 0.45 12.94 -15.06
C HIS A 178 0.18 12.72 -16.56
N GLY A 179 -0.35 11.56 -16.92
CA GLY A 179 -0.71 11.27 -18.30
C GLY A 179 -1.90 12.11 -18.79
N LYS A 180 -1.93 12.35 -20.09
CA LYS A 180 -3.05 13.05 -20.74
C LYS A 180 -3.99 12.01 -21.34
N LEU A 181 -5.09 11.74 -20.66
CA LEU A 181 -6.13 10.88 -21.16
C LEU A 181 -7.40 11.70 -21.39
N ASN A 182 -8.13 11.40 -22.48
CA ASN A 182 -9.41 12.04 -22.79
C ASN A 182 -10.54 11.44 -21.93
N VAL A 183 -10.38 11.49 -20.62
CA VAL A 183 -11.41 11.12 -19.64
C VAL A 183 -12.03 12.37 -19.03
N ARG A 184 -13.28 12.29 -18.63
CA ARG A 184 -13.93 13.36 -17.84
C ARG A 184 -13.32 13.38 -16.42
N SER A 185 -12.04 13.75 -16.33
CA SER A 185 -11.43 14.02 -15.04
C SER A 185 -11.90 15.36 -14.52
N SER A 186 -12.38 15.40 -13.30
CA SER A 186 -12.73 16.64 -12.61
C SER A 186 -11.50 17.42 -12.09
N ALA A 187 -10.32 16.82 -12.14
CA ALA A 187 -9.09 17.45 -11.67
C ALA A 187 -8.57 18.49 -12.68
N HIS A 188 -8.78 19.76 -12.37
CA HIS A 188 -8.40 20.88 -13.25
C HIS A 188 -7.00 21.43 -13.00
N SER A 189 -6.44 21.20 -11.84
CA SER A 189 -5.04 21.50 -11.49
C SER A 189 -4.70 20.73 -10.21
N ILE A 190 -3.50 20.18 -10.16
CA ILE A 190 -2.98 19.65 -8.89
C ILE A 190 -2.72 20.86 -7.99
N PRO A 191 -3.35 20.95 -6.82
CA PRO A 191 -3.08 22.03 -5.88
C PRO A 191 -1.58 22.05 -5.55
N ARG A 192 -1.00 23.25 -5.43
CA ARG A 192 0.35 23.38 -4.88
C ARG A 192 0.26 23.03 -3.39
N TYR A 193 0.75 21.86 -3.04
CA TYR A 193 0.79 21.40 -1.65
C TYR A 193 1.86 22.18 -0.89
N PRO A 194 1.60 22.52 0.38
CA PRO A 194 2.62 23.17 1.20
C PRO A 194 3.82 22.24 1.35
N THR A 195 4.99 22.72 0.95
CA THR A 195 6.26 22.07 1.29
C THR A 195 6.51 22.35 2.76
N SER A 196 6.12 21.47 3.66
CA SER A 196 6.53 21.58 5.05
C SER A 196 7.87 20.89 5.24
N GLY A 197 8.89 21.65 5.62
CA GLY A 197 10.20 21.11 5.93
C GLY A 197 10.26 20.25 7.21
N ASN A 198 9.13 20.03 7.85
CA ASN A 198 9.02 19.27 9.09
C ASN A 198 8.01 18.15 8.90
N HIS A 199 8.48 16.98 8.43
CA HIS A 199 7.64 15.79 8.44
C HIS A 199 7.28 15.46 9.89
N SER A 200 6.01 15.60 10.21
CA SER A 200 5.50 14.86 11.36
C SER A 200 5.76 13.38 11.06
N LYS A 201 6.56 12.71 11.90
CA LYS A 201 6.66 11.24 11.85
C LYS A 201 5.25 10.69 12.02
N VAL A 202 4.58 10.44 10.90
CA VAL A 202 3.29 9.76 10.91
C VAL A 202 3.59 8.33 11.30
N GLU A 203 3.29 7.96 12.53
CA GLU A 203 3.33 6.56 12.92
C GLU A 203 2.40 5.80 11.97
N ARG A 204 3.00 4.96 11.13
CA ARG A 204 2.30 4.14 10.15
C ARG A 204 2.02 2.80 10.81
N ASP A 205 0.74 2.47 10.89
CA ASP A 205 0.26 1.24 11.50
C ASP A 205 -0.33 0.35 10.40
N THR A 206 0.50 -0.53 9.89
CA THR A 206 0.13 -1.50 8.86
C THR A 206 0.81 -2.82 9.19
N SER A 207 0.09 -3.91 9.02
CA SER A 207 0.64 -5.26 9.02
C SER A 207 0.52 -5.86 7.62
N TYR A 208 1.36 -6.84 7.33
CA TYR A 208 1.24 -7.64 6.13
C TYR A 208 1.32 -9.12 6.48
N THR A 209 0.56 -9.94 5.78
CA THR A 209 0.64 -11.39 5.87
C THR A 209 0.42 -12.04 4.51
N CYS A 210 1.18 -13.07 4.22
CA CYS A 210 0.98 -13.93 3.06
C CYS A 210 1.07 -15.39 3.47
N VAL A 211 0.33 -16.23 2.75
CA VAL A 211 0.28 -17.68 3.02
C VAL A 211 0.15 -18.42 1.70
N VAL A 212 0.87 -19.53 1.58
CA VAL A 212 0.63 -20.53 0.55
C VAL A 212 0.39 -21.87 1.25
N ASP A 213 -0.74 -22.50 0.98
CA ASP A 213 -1.09 -23.76 1.60
C ASP A 213 -0.62 -24.99 0.78
N ARG A 214 -0.79 -26.18 1.35
CA ARG A 214 -0.39 -27.46 0.72
C ARG A 214 -1.12 -27.76 -0.60
N TRP A 215 -2.21 -27.08 -0.90
CA TRP A 215 -3.00 -27.26 -2.12
C TRP A 215 -2.67 -26.19 -3.17
N GLY A 216 -1.74 -25.28 -2.87
CA GLY A 216 -1.35 -24.18 -3.75
C GLY A 216 -2.28 -22.97 -3.70
N ASN A 217 -3.21 -22.91 -2.73
CA ASN A 217 -3.95 -21.67 -2.51
C ASN A 217 -3.01 -20.61 -1.96
N ALA A 218 -3.01 -19.43 -2.59
CA ALA A 218 -2.17 -18.30 -2.23
C ALA A 218 -3.03 -17.15 -1.69
N PHE A 219 -2.59 -16.53 -0.60
CA PHE A 219 -3.27 -15.44 0.07
C PHE A 219 -2.30 -14.31 0.39
N SER A 220 -2.69 -13.08 0.08
CA SER A 220 -1.93 -11.86 0.36
C SER A 220 -2.85 -10.83 1.00
N ALA A 221 -2.50 -10.31 2.16
CA ALA A 221 -3.32 -9.33 2.86
C ALA A 221 -2.48 -8.24 3.53
N THR A 222 -2.94 -7.00 3.40
CA THR A 222 -2.36 -5.82 4.04
C THR A 222 -3.41 -5.17 4.96
N PRO A 223 -3.70 -5.77 6.13
CA PRO A 223 -4.57 -5.13 7.11
C PRO A 223 -3.86 -3.88 7.66
N SER A 224 -4.58 -2.77 7.64
CA SER A 224 -3.98 -1.49 7.99
C SER A 224 -5.03 -0.55 8.56
N ASP A 225 -4.77 -0.12 9.79
CA ASP A 225 -5.55 0.94 10.43
C ASP A 225 -4.69 1.72 11.40
N SER A 226 -4.95 3.02 11.56
CA SER A 226 -4.21 3.84 12.49
C SER A 226 -4.92 3.84 13.84
N ASN A 227 -4.29 3.29 14.86
CA ASN A 227 -4.80 3.31 16.23
C ASN A 227 -4.06 4.30 17.14
N THR A 228 -2.90 4.79 16.73
CA THR A 228 -2.04 5.64 17.56
C THR A 228 -2.56 7.07 17.71
N ARG A 229 -3.38 7.53 16.76
CA ARG A 229 -3.96 8.89 16.73
C ARG A 229 -5.45 8.92 17.05
N ASN A 230 -6.10 7.77 17.08
CA ASN A 230 -7.52 7.68 17.35
C ASN A 230 -7.74 7.27 18.80
N PRO A 231 -8.65 7.94 19.49
CA PRO A 231 -8.97 7.55 20.87
C PRO A 231 -9.60 6.16 20.89
N MET A 232 -9.21 5.39 21.89
CA MET A 232 -9.84 4.12 22.18
C MET A 232 -11.24 4.34 22.75
N ILE A 233 -12.23 3.63 22.24
CA ILE A 233 -13.60 3.73 22.75
C ILE A 233 -13.66 3.11 24.15
N PRO A 234 -14.06 3.88 25.19
CA PRO A 234 -14.19 3.36 26.54
C PRO A 234 -15.15 2.18 26.61
N GLY A 235 -14.78 1.13 27.34
CA GLY A 235 -15.58 -0.08 27.49
C GLY A 235 -15.52 -1.07 26.32
N LEU A 236 -15.11 -0.64 25.12
CA LEU A 236 -14.94 -1.52 23.95
C LEU A 236 -13.50 -2.00 23.75
N GLY A 237 -12.51 -1.18 24.15
CA GLY A 237 -11.09 -1.55 24.10
C GLY A 237 -10.49 -1.58 22.70
N PHE A 238 -11.10 -0.91 21.72
CA PHE A 238 -10.56 -0.67 20.39
C PHE A 238 -10.86 0.77 19.91
N SER A 239 -10.13 1.23 18.93
CA SER A 239 -10.36 2.51 18.25
C SER A 239 -11.02 2.29 16.88
N VAL A 240 -11.75 3.27 16.39
CA VAL A 240 -12.30 3.25 15.03
C VAL A 240 -11.26 3.72 14.04
N SER A 241 -11.45 3.36 12.77
CA SER A 241 -10.50 3.66 11.69
C SER A 241 -10.15 5.14 11.57
N GLY A 242 -8.84 5.44 11.45
CA GLY A 242 -8.31 6.76 11.13
C GLY A 242 -8.11 7.03 9.64
N ARG A 243 -8.57 6.13 8.78
CA ARG A 243 -8.30 6.19 7.33
C ARG A 243 -8.96 7.35 6.60
N GLY A 244 -9.93 8.02 7.21
CA GLY A 244 -10.46 9.30 6.71
C GLY A 244 -9.38 10.36 6.47
N SER A 245 -8.25 10.28 7.18
CA SER A 245 -7.08 11.16 6.97
C SER A 245 -6.41 11.00 5.60
N GLN A 246 -6.77 9.99 4.82
CA GLN A 246 -6.30 9.79 3.45
C GLN A 246 -7.22 10.44 2.39
N SER A 247 -8.33 11.03 2.81
CA SER A 247 -9.18 11.84 1.94
C SER A 247 -8.61 13.24 1.77
N TRP A 248 -8.96 13.87 0.64
CA TRP A 248 -8.54 15.20 0.27
C TRP A 248 -9.62 16.23 0.55
N LEU A 249 -9.23 17.43 1.01
CA LEU A 249 -10.19 18.55 1.19
C LEU A 249 -10.40 19.35 -0.09
N ASP A 250 -9.53 19.17 -1.10
CA ASP A 250 -9.73 19.77 -2.42
C ASP A 250 -10.94 19.14 -3.12
N PRO A 251 -11.99 19.92 -3.45
CA PRO A 251 -13.21 19.39 -4.07
C PRO A 251 -12.98 18.84 -5.49
N HIS A 252 -11.84 19.14 -6.12
CA HIS A 252 -11.48 18.67 -7.45
C HIS A 252 -10.63 17.42 -7.44
N HIS A 253 -10.13 16.99 -6.28
CA HIS A 253 -9.29 15.80 -6.17
C HIS A 253 -10.13 14.53 -6.33
N PRO A 254 -9.67 13.49 -7.07
CA PRO A 254 -10.41 12.25 -7.25
C PRO A 254 -10.70 11.53 -5.93
N SER A 255 -9.85 11.70 -4.91
CA SER A 255 -10.04 11.16 -3.54
C SER A 255 -10.56 12.20 -2.54
N ARG A 256 -11.35 13.21 -3.00
CA ARG A 256 -11.95 14.22 -2.12
C ARG A 256 -12.88 13.60 -1.09
N VAL A 257 -13.02 14.26 0.05
CA VAL A 257 -14.03 13.92 1.05
C VAL A 257 -15.43 14.05 0.44
N GLU A 258 -16.20 13.00 0.52
CA GLU A 258 -17.59 12.95 0.05
C GLU A 258 -18.36 11.89 0.84
N PRO A 259 -19.65 12.06 1.17
CA PRO A 259 -20.41 11.04 1.87
C PRO A 259 -20.37 9.69 1.16
N TRP A 260 -20.19 8.59 1.90
CA TRP A 260 -20.11 7.21 1.41
C TRP A 260 -18.91 6.86 0.56
N LYS A 261 -18.06 7.80 0.23
CA LYS A 261 -16.88 7.58 -0.60
C LYS A 261 -15.73 7.01 0.20
N ARG A 262 -15.14 5.94 -0.30
CA ARG A 262 -13.90 5.38 0.24
C ARG A 262 -12.75 6.36 0.00
N PRO A 263 -11.92 6.67 1.01
CA PRO A 263 -10.65 7.36 0.75
C PRO A 263 -9.74 6.47 -0.11
N ARG A 264 -8.85 7.07 -0.89
CA ARG A 264 -7.81 6.31 -1.58
C ARG A 264 -6.80 5.81 -0.56
N LEU A 265 -6.80 4.50 -0.31
CA LEU A 265 -5.99 3.86 0.72
C LEU A 265 -4.59 3.46 0.22
N THR A 266 -3.66 3.28 1.16
CA THR A 266 -2.31 2.78 0.88
C THR A 266 -2.14 1.26 0.90
N PRO A 267 -2.97 0.42 1.55
CA PRO A 267 -2.84 -1.04 1.50
C PRO A 267 -2.76 -1.58 0.07
N ASN A 268 -1.78 -2.42 -0.17
CA ASN A 268 -1.47 -2.94 -1.50
C ASN A 268 -0.95 -4.38 -1.44
N PRO A 269 -1.77 -5.39 -1.08
CA PRO A 269 -1.40 -6.79 -1.24
C PRO A 269 -1.31 -7.14 -2.73
N ALA A 270 -0.36 -7.97 -3.12
CA ALA A 270 -0.19 -8.38 -4.51
C ALA A 270 0.14 -9.86 -4.66
N LEU A 271 -0.15 -10.36 -5.85
CA LEU A 271 0.20 -11.69 -6.35
C LEU A 271 0.81 -11.55 -7.74
N ALA A 272 1.88 -12.29 -8.03
CA ALA A 272 2.36 -12.43 -9.39
C ALA A 272 2.24 -13.87 -9.86
N PHE A 273 1.89 -14.01 -11.14
CA PHE A 273 1.79 -15.29 -11.85
C PHE A 273 2.87 -15.35 -12.93
N TYR A 274 3.47 -16.50 -13.10
CA TYR A 274 4.40 -16.79 -14.19
C TYR A 274 3.77 -17.81 -15.12
N LEU A 275 3.59 -17.45 -16.39
CA LEU A 275 2.94 -18.30 -17.40
C LEU A 275 1.61 -18.91 -16.89
N GLY A 276 0.78 -18.09 -16.24
CA GLY A 276 -0.53 -18.46 -15.72
C GLY A 276 -0.54 -19.29 -14.43
N LYS A 277 0.63 -19.50 -13.79
CA LYS A 277 0.74 -20.19 -12.49
C LYS A 277 1.13 -19.22 -11.38
N PRO A 278 0.60 -19.35 -10.16
CA PRO A 278 1.05 -18.55 -9.02
C PRO A 278 2.57 -18.67 -8.86
N PHE A 279 3.24 -17.54 -8.75
CA PHE A 279 4.69 -17.46 -8.65
C PHE A 279 5.17 -16.73 -7.40
N LEU A 280 4.60 -15.55 -7.13
CA LEU A 280 5.05 -14.71 -6.02
C LEU A 280 3.86 -14.14 -5.26
N VAL A 281 3.88 -14.29 -3.94
CA VAL A 281 2.94 -13.66 -3.01
C VAL A 281 3.72 -12.63 -2.21
N PHE A 282 3.39 -11.34 -2.33
CA PHE A 282 4.23 -10.30 -1.75
C PHE A 282 3.46 -9.04 -1.36
N GLY A 283 4.02 -8.31 -0.44
CA GLY A 283 3.51 -7.04 0.05
C GLY A 283 4.25 -6.56 1.29
N CYS A 284 3.88 -5.39 1.77
CA CYS A 284 4.53 -4.82 2.96
C CYS A 284 3.66 -3.75 3.64
N PRO A 285 3.87 -3.46 4.92
CA PRO A 285 3.53 -2.18 5.53
C PRO A 285 4.47 -1.07 5.06
N GLY A 286 4.06 0.21 5.21
CA GLY A 286 4.93 1.37 4.94
C GLY A 286 4.26 2.55 4.23
N GLY A 287 2.93 2.62 4.18
CA GLY A 287 2.24 3.74 3.51
C GLY A 287 2.64 3.84 2.03
N ASP A 288 3.13 4.99 1.57
CA ASP A 288 3.53 5.21 0.17
C ASP A 288 4.86 4.51 -0.20
N ALA A 289 5.64 4.02 0.76
CA ALA A 289 6.79 3.18 0.49
C ALA A 289 6.41 1.76 0.01
N GLN A 290 5.18 1.30 0.26
CA GLN A 290 4.74 -0.05 -0.10
C GLN A 290 4.98 -0.37 -1.58
N CYS A 291 4.43 0.43 -2.48
CA CYS A 291 4.57 0.20 -3.93
C CYS A 291 6.02 0.21 -4.38
N GLN A 292 6.84 1.05 -3.77
CA GLN A 292 8.25 1.22 -4.10
C GLN A 292 9.09 0.02 -3.65
N ALA A 293 8.90 -0.43 -2.41
CA ALA A 293 9.56 -1.62 -1.87
C ALA A 293 9.13 -2.89 -2.63
N MET A 294 7.84 -3.02 -2.94
CA MET A 294 7.29 -4.15 -3.70
C MET A 294 7.85 -4.22 -5.11
N THR A 295 7.97 -3.08 -5.81
CA THR A 295 8.59 -3.01 -7.14
C THR A 295 10.06 -3.46 -7.08
N GLN A 296 10.84 -2.97 -6.11
CA GLN A 296 12.24 -3.36 -5.95
C GLN A 296 12.38 -4.84 -5.60
N CYS A 297 11.58 -5.36 -4.67
CA CYS A 297 11.60 -6.78 -4.31
C CYS A 297 11.25 -7.68 -5.51
N PHE A 298 10.25 -7.32 -6.31
CA PHE A 298 9.90 -8.05 -7.53
C PHE A 298 11.07 -8.07 -8.52
N LEU A 299 11.70 -6.92 -8.79
CA LEU A 299 12.84 -6.83 -9.69
C LEU A 299 14.06 -7.59 -9.16
N ASN A 300 14.30 -7.55 -7.85
CA ASN A 300 15.39 -8.31 -7.21
C ASN A 300 15.23 -9.82 -7.46
N ILE A 301 14.03 -10.35 -7.35
CA ILE A 301 13.72 -11.76 -7.58
C ILE A 301 13.78 -12.10 -9.07
N VAL A 302 13.11 -11.32 -9.91
CA VAL A 302 12.86 -11.67 -11.33
C VAL A 302 14.04 -11.32 -12.23
N GLU A 303 14.66 -10.15 -12.03
CA GLU A 303 15.73 -9.65 -12.90
C GLU A 303 17.13 -9.97 -12.37
N PHE A 304 17.31 -9.96 -11.05
CA PHE A 304 18.61 -10.22 -10.43
C PHE A 304 18.74 -11.64 -9.86
N GLY A 305 17.70 -12.46 -9.93
CA GLY A 305 17.73 -13.87 -9.55
C GLY A 305 17.95 -14.14 -8.06
N MET A 306 17.63 -13.15 -7.21
CA MET A 306 17.79 -13.27 -5.76
C MET A 306 16.74 -14.20 -5.16
N ASP A 307 17.10 -14.95 -4.14
CA ASP A 307 16.11 -15.63 -3.33
C ASP A 307 15.24 -14.62 -2.53
N PRO A 308 14.06 -15.03 -2.00
CA PRO A 308 13.17 -14.08 -1.32
C PRO A 308 13.79 -13.39 -0.10
N GLN A 309 14.66 -14.09 0.66
CA GLN A 309 15.30 -13.49 1.83
C GLN A 309 16.38 -12.48 1.39
N GLU A 310 17.21 -12.85 0.44
CA GLU A 310 18.18 -11.95 -0.16
C GLU A 310 17.50 -10.71 -0.75
N ALA A 311 16.39 -10.89 -1.46
CA ALA A 311 15.65 -9.81 -2.10
C ALA A 311 15.07 -8.78 -1.11
N VAL A 312 14.57 -9.24 0.06
CA VAL A 312 14.01 -8.34 1.07
C VAL A 312 15.07 -7.66 1.94
N GLU A 313 16.28 -8.19 2.00
CA GLU A 313 17.40 -7.63 2.76
C GLU A 313 18.17 -6.54 2.00
N GLN A 314 18.02 -6.44 0.68
CA GLN A 314 18.74 -5.45 -0.10
C GLN A 314 18.50 -4.02 0.40
N PRO A 315 19.54 -3.16 0.37
CA PRO A 315 19.36 -1.73 0.58
C PRO A 315 18.34 -1.15 -0.39
N ARG A 316 17.45 -0.29 0.13
CA ARG A 316 16.34 0.29 -0.63
C ARG A 316 16.48 1.78 -0.81
N PHE A 317 15.65 2.27 -1.72
CA PHE A 317 15.44 3.69 -1.96
C PHE A 317 13.95 3.98 -2.11
N THR A 318 13.53 5.18 -1.76
CA THR A 318 12.15 5.65 -1.92
C THR A 318 12.10 7.08 -2.41
N SER A 319 11.29 7.34 -3.42
CA SER A 319 10.96 8.69 -3.85
C SER A 319 9.86 9.28 -2.97
N TRP A 320 9.96 10.58 -2.70
CA TRP A 320 8.95 11.40 -2.04
C TRP A 320 8.55 12.59 -2.90
N ASN A 321 8.82 12.51 -4.20
CA ASN A 321 8.53 13.53 -5.18
C ASN A 321 7.05 13.52 -5.64
N PHE A 322 6.16 13.30 -4.68
CA PHE A 322 4.70 13.33 -4.84
C PHE A 322 4.04 13.58 -3.48
N PRO A 323 2.77 14.03 -3.45
CA PRO A 323 2.07 14.25 -2.19
C PRO A 323 1.87 12.95 -1.39
N ASN A 324 2.14 13.02 -0.08
CA ASN A 324 1.91 11.91 0.85
C ASN A 324 0.41 11.56 0.90
N SER A 325 0.08 10.28 0.97
CA SER A 325 -1.31 9.82 1.05
C SER A 325 -2.06 10.25 2.31
N PHE A 326 -1.35 10.64 3.37
CA PHE A 326 -1.95 11.03 4.64
C PHE A 326 -1.97 12.55 4.82
N TRP A 327 -3.03 13.07 5.43
CA TRP A 327 -3.10 14.47 5.83
C TRP A 327 -1.85 14.89 6.65
N PRO A 328 -1.22 16.05 6.37
CA PRO A 328 -1.62 17.13 5.47
C PRO A 328 -1.18 16.97 4.00
N HIS A 329 -0.83 15.77 3.55
CA HIS A 329 -0.38 15.47 2.19
C HIS A 329 0.94 16.17 1.82
N ASP A 330 1.91 16.15 2.73
CA ASP A 330 3.23 16.76 2.51
C ASP A 330 3.88 16.26 1.22
N HIS A 331 4.50 17.18 0.49
CA HIS A 331 5.23 16.90 -0.73
C HIS A 331 6.67 17.38 -0.61
N LEU A 332 7.62 16.56 -1.02
CA LEU A 332 9.06 16.85 -1.04
C LEU A 332 9.59 16.82 -2.48
N PRO A 333 9.59 17.95 -3.19
CA PRO A 333 10.04 18.00 -4.57
C PRO A 333 11.46 17.45 -4.74
N GLY A 334 11.63 16.55 -5.72
CA GLY A 334 12.91 15.93 -6.07
C GLY A 334 13.47 14.95 -5.03
N ARG A 335 12.85 14.79 -3.84
CA ARG A 335 13.39 13.99 -2.76
C ARG A 335 13.48 12.52 -3.10
N LEU A 336 14.69 11.98 -2.91
CA LEU A 336 15.01 10.56 -2.99
C LEU A 336 15.73 10.13 -1.71
N ARG A 337 15.09 9.28 -0.89
CA ARG A 337 15.71 8.68 0.28
C ARG A 337 16.38 7.38 -0.09
N ILE A 338 17.59 7.18 0.45
CA ILE A 338 18.45 6.03 0.14
C ILE A 338 19.02 5.48 1.43
N GLU A 339 18.96 4.16 1.63
CA GLU A 339 19.63 3.50 2.75
C GLU A 339 21.16 3.57 2.60
N ARG A 340 21.84 3.69 3.73
CA ARG A 340 23.32 3.86 3.83
C ARG A 340 24.10 2.71 3.17
N GLY A 341 23.54 1.51 3.05
CA GLY A 341 24.13 0.39 2.36
C GLY A 341 24.41 0.62 0.85
N ILE A 342 23.81 1.68 0.26
CA ILE A 342 24.09 2.08 -1.12
C ILE A 342 25.37 2.93 -1.14
N PRO A 343 26.36 2.62 -2.03
CA PRO A 343 27.65 3.28 -2.05
C PRO A 343 27.55 4.81 -2.26
N SER A 344 28.40 5.59 -1.57
CA SER A 344 28.43 7.06 -1.65
C SER A 344 28.63 7.59 -3.08
N LYS A 345 29.40 6.89 -3.92
CA LYS A 345 29.57 7.24 -5.33
C LYS A 345 28.23 7.22 -6.08
N VAL A 346 27.36 6.26 -5.80
CA VAL A 346 26.01 6.18 -6.39
C VAL A 346 25.16 7.37 -5.93
N VAL A 347 25.25 7.72 -4.64
CA VAL A 347 24.58 8.89 -4.06
C VAL A 347 25.00 10.18 -4.76
N GLU A 348 26.31 10.37 -4.99
CA GLU A 348 26.85 11.53 -5.72
C GLU A 348 26.36 11.58 -7.17
N GLU A 349 26.35 10.45 -7.87
CA GLU A 349 25.87 10.37 -9.25
C GLU A 349 24.37 10.71 -9.35
N LEU A 350 23.56 10.26 -8.40
CA LEU A 350 22.12 10.59 -8.34
C LEU A 350 21.89 12.08 -8.04
N ALA A 351 22.65 12.66 -7.13
CA ALA A 351 22.60 14.09 -6.83
C ALA A 351 22.97 14.92 -8.06
N ASN A 352 23.98 14.50 -8.84
CA ASN A 352 24.38 15.16 -10.09
C ASN A 352 23.28 15.10 -11.17
N ARG A 353 22.40 14.09 -11.13
CA ARG A 353 21.21 14.02 -12.01
C ARG A 353 20.05 14.87 -11.51
N GLY A 354 20.20 15.59 -10.40
CA GLY A 354 19.21 16.51 -9.87
C GLY A 354 18.23 15.90 -8.84
N HIS A 355 18.52 14.71 -8.32
CA HIS A 355 17.79 14.20 -7.15
C HIS A 355 18.21 14.98 -5.89
N ASP A 356 17.24 15.35 -5.05
CA ASP A 356 17.47 15.79 -3.68
C ASP A 356 17.67 14.57 -2.78
N VAL A 357 18.92 14.06 -2.74
CA VAL A 357 19.22 12.79 -2.07
C VAL A 357 19.36 12.95 -0.57
N GLU A 358 18.60 12.18 0.20
CA GLU A 358 18.70 12.05 1.64
C GLU A 358 19.14 10.61 1.98
N VAL A 359 20.36 10.49 2.54
CA VAL A 359 20.84 9.19 3.05
C VAL A 359 20.29 8.97 4.45
N ILE A 360 19.56 7.88 4.62
CA ILE A 360 18.99 7.47 5.91
C ILE A 360 19.74 6.27 6.49
N GLU A 361 19.52 5.99 7.77
CA GLU A 361 20.06 4.78 8.39
C GLU A 361 19.50 3.52 7.69
N ASP A 362 20.32 2.47 7.67
CA ASP A 362 19.87 1.19 7.16
C ASP A 362 18.74 0.64 8.02
N TRP A 363 17.83 -0.07 7.35
CA TRP A 363 16.77 -0.81 8.01
C TRP A 363 15.70 0.10 8.64
N ASP A 364 15.44 1.28 8.05
CA ASP A 364 14.33 2.14 8.47
C ASP A 364 12.98 1.57 8.01
N PRO A 365 12.15 1.03 8.94
CA PRO A 365 10.88 0.41 8.56
C PRO A 365 9.82 1.43 8.13
N MET A 366 10.01 2.70 8.48
CA MET A 366 9.01 3.74 8.24
C MET A 366 9.11 4.28 6.81
N ASP A 367 10.32 4.42 6.31
CA ASP A 367 10.57 5.04 5.01
C ASP A 367 10.84 4.03 3.90
N MET A 368 11.25 2.79 4.24
CA MET A 368 11.62 1.75 3.26
C MET A 368 10.63 0.60 3.14
N GLY A 369 9.56 0.60 3.94
CA GLY A 369 8.62 -0.53 4.01
C GLY A 369 9.24 -1.75 4.69
N VAL A 370 8.42 -2.78 4.96
CA VAL A 370 8.84 -4.03 5.61
C VAL A 370 8.29 -5.21 4.80
N MET A 371 9.08 -5.71 3.87
CA MET A 371 8.66 -6.70 2.90
C MET A 371 8.47 -8.10 3.51
N SER A 372 7.48 -8.82 3.01
CA SER A 372 7.43 -10.28 3.11
C SER A 372 7.05 -10.86 1.75
N ALA A 373 7.69 -11.95 1.38
CA ALA A 373 7.50 -12.58 0.08
C ALA A 373 7.55 -14.11 0.20
N ILE A 374 6.70 -14.79 -0.59
CA ILE A 374 6.77 -16.23 -0.81
C ILE A 374 6.88 -16.46 -2.30
N VAL A 375 7.96 -17.08 -2.73
CA VAL A 375 8.15 -17.57 -4.10
C VAL A 375 7.71 -19.02 -4.18
N ILE A 376 6.94 -19.34 -5.20
CA ILE A 376 6.52 -20.70 -5.56
C ILE A 376 7.33 -21.10 -6.79
N ASP A 377 8.25 -22.02 -6.65
CA ASP A 377 9.01 -22.50 -7.79
C ASP A 377 8.09 -23.17 -8.82
N PRO A 378 8.04 -22.67 -10.08
CA PRO A 378 7.04 -23.11 -11.05
C PRO A 378 7.25 -24.54 -11.57
N GLN A 379 8.44 -25.13 -11.32
CA GLN A 379 8.81 -26.47 -11.75
C GLN A 379 8.62 -27.50 -10.64
N SER A 380 9.18 -27.23 -9.47
CA SER A 380 9.17 -28.17 -8.33
C SER A 380 8.02 -27.97 -7.35
N GLY A 381 7.39 -26.77 -7.34
CA GLY A 381 6.40 -26.38 -6.34
C GLY A 381 6.99 -26.08 -4.96
N VAL A 382 8.32 -26.04 -4.83
CA VAL A 382 9.00 -25.67 -3.58
C VAL A 382 8.66 -24.23 -3.21
N LEU A 383 8.36 -24.02 -1.94
CA LEU A 383 8.10 -22.70 -1.37
C LEU A 383 9.36 -22.15 -0.72
N SER A 384 9.77 -20.96 -1.13
CA SER A 384 10.82 -20.18 -0.48
C SER A 384 10.24 -18.87 0.04
N ALA A 385 10.58 -18.47 1.27
CA ALA A 385 10.01 -17.30 1.89
C ALA A 385 11.09 -16.37 2.45
N GLY A 386 10.86 -15.07 2.32
CA GLY A 386 11.69 -14.01 2.90
C GLY A 386 10.88 -13.14 3.85
N ALA A 387 11.50 -12.79 4.97
CA ALA A 387 10.95 -11.90 6.00
C ALA A 387 11.94 -10.77 6.29
N ASP A 388 11.47 -9.54 6.17
CA ASP A 388 12.28 -8.32 6.24
C ASP A 388 12.79 -8.05 7.66
N PRO A 389 14.11 -7.92 7.86
CA PRO A 389 14.68 -7.65 9.17
C PRO A 389 14.45 -6.21 9.67
N ARG A 390 13.85 -5.32 8.86
CA ARG A 390 13.53 -3.93 9.29
C ARG A 390 12.49 -3.87 10.41
N ARG A 391 11.77 -4.98 10.67
CA ARG A 391 10.89 -5.19 11.84
C ARG A 391 10.96 -6.65 12.28
N ASP A 392 10.34 -6.94 13.44
CA ASP A 392 10.12 -8.32 13.88
C ASP A 392 9.12 -9.02 12.95
N THR A 393 9.62 -9.60 11.88
CA THR A 393 8.86 -10.38 10.90
C THR A 393 9.33 -11.83 10.88
N TYR A 394 8.48 -12.74 10.41
CA TYR A 394 8.77 -14.16 10.45
C TYR A 394 8.36 -14.85 9.15
N ALA A 395 9.22 -15.75 8.65
CA ALA A 395 8.89 -16.73 7.62
C ALA A 395 8.88 -18.11 8.27
N ILE A 396 7.73 -18.81 8.17
CA ILE A 396 7.54 -20.12 8.80
C ILE A 396 7.06 -21.11 7.74
N GLY A 397 7.81 -22.20 7.55
CA GLY A 397 7.41 -23.35 6.74
C GLY A 397 7.01 -24.54 7.64
N ARG A 398 6.05 -25.38 7.15
CA ARG A 398 5.57 -26.56 7.87
C ARG A 398 5.42 -27.76 6.94
#